data_b1a940b9f9faaa869f7efdba87ba040d
#
_entry.id   b1a940b9f9faaa869f7efdba87ba040d
#
_cell.length_a   1.000
_cell.length_b   1.000
_cell.length_c   1.000
_cell.angle_alpha   90.00
_cell.angle_beta   90.00
_cell.angle_gamma   90.00
#
_symmetry.space_group_name_H-M   'P 1'
#
loop_
_entity.id
_entity.type
_entity.pdbx_description
1 polymer ?
#
loop_
_entity_poly.entity_id
_entity_poly.type
_entity_poly.pdbx_seq_one_letter_code
_entity_poly.pdbx_strand_id
1 'polypeptide(L)'
;QYSGIRRNDGFFCLNFRADRARQILSAIGDPNFSKLEIKNRPQLKNLVGMVEYSDNHNTFMSTCYPKPRIKNTLGEWVSLAKKKQFRLAETEKYPHVTFFLNGGNEKPLTGEARNMPHSPKVATYDLKPEMSSEEVTEALVDAIESNYDLIVTNYANPDMVGHTGNLDAAIKACEAVDKGIGR
;
A
#
# COMPACT_ATOMS: atom_id res chain seq x y z
N GLN A 1 4.37 -37.26 -2.06
CA GLN A 1 4.83 -36.17 -1.20
C GLN A 1 5.26 -34.99 -2.08
N TYR A 2 4.78 -33.78 -1.85
CA TYR A 2 5.17 -32.59 -2.61
C TYR A 2 6.63 -32.22 -2.32
N SER A 3 7.44 -32.08 -3.36
CA SER A 3 8.90 -31.84 -3.26
C SER A 3 9.31 -30.39 -3.58
N GLY A 4 8.37 -29.46 -3.60
CA GLY A 4 8.58 -28.07 -3.98
C GLY A 4 8.36 -27.79 -5.47
N ILE A 5 8.48 -26.52 -5.86
CA ILE A 5 8.36 -26.09 -7.26
C ILE A 5 9.56 -26.62 -8.05
N ARG A 6 9.30 -27.25 -9.17
CA ARG A 6 10.31 -27.81 -10.06
C ARG A 6 10.54 -26.89 -11.26
N ARG A 7 11.67 -27.07 -11.92
CA ARG A 7 11.96 -26.40 -13.19
C ARG A 7 10.84 -26.70 -14.20
N ASN A 8 10.38 -25.67 -14.88
CA ASN A 8 9.29 -25.70 -15.86
C ASN A 8 7.87 -25.90 -15.30
N ASP A 9 7.68 -25.87 -13.99
CA ASP A 9 6.33 -25.77 -13.41
C ASP A 9 5.70 -24.40 -13.77
N GLY A 10 4.38 -24.33 -13.83
CA GLY A 10 3.63 -23.09 -13.89
C GLY A 10 3.23 -22.64 -12.48
N PHE A 11 3.17 -21.34 -12.26
CA PHE A 11 2.63 -20.76 -11.04
C PHE A 11 1.45 -19.84 -11.37
N PHE A 12 0.32 -20.08 -10.75
CA PHE A 12 -0.87 -19.25 -10.90
C PHE A 12 -1.27 -18.63 -9.56
N CYS A 13 -1.24 -17.30 -9.47
CA CYS A 13 -1.64 -16.57 -8.28
C CYS A 13 -3.14 -16.28 -8.31
N LEU A 14 -3.91 -17.02 -7.52
CA LEU A 14 -5.37 -16.88 -7.37
C LEU A 14 -5.72 -15.80 -6.32
N ASN A 15 -5.18 -14.60 -6.46
CA ASN A 15 -5.39 -13.51 -5.53
C ASN A 15 -5.67 -12.20 -6.29
N PHE A 16 -6.82 -11.59 -6.04
CA PHE A 16 -7.21 -10.31 -6.62
C PHE A 16 -6.61 -9.11 -5.89
N ARG A 17 -6.16 -9.27 -4.64
CA ARG A 17 -5.61 -8.18 -3.83
C ARG A 17 -4.13 -8.00 -4.13
N ALA A 18 -3.77 -6.79 -4.56
CA ALA A 18 -2.42 -6.53 -5.07
C ALA A 18 -1.37 -6.25 -3.99
N ASP A 19 -1.73 -5.67 -2.85
CA ASP A 19 -0.81 -5.11 -1.85
C ASP A 19 0.29 -6.08 -1.38
N ARG A 20 -0.07 -7.20 -0.75
CA ARG A 20 0.88 -8.20 -0.26
C ARG A 20 1.32 -9.18 -1.35
N ALA A 21 0.45 -9.46 -2.34
CA ALA A 21 0.79 -10.34 -3.45
C ALA A 21 2.02 -9.85 -4.24
N ARG A 22 2.19 -8.53 -4.37
CA ARG A 22 3.37 -7.93 -5.02
C ARG A 22 4.69 -8.42 -4.43
N GLN A 23 4.78 -8.53 -3.12
CA GLN A 23 6.03 -8.91 -2.43
C GLN A 23 6.42 -10.35 -2.77
N ILE A 24 5.49 -11.28 -2.62
CA ILE A 24 5.77 -12.70 -2.89
C ILE A 24 5.98 -12.96 -4.38
N LEU A 25 5.21 -12.33 -5.26
CA LEU A 25 5.35 -12.50 -6.70
C LEU A 25 6.66 -11.92 -7.22
N SER A 26 7.14 -10.79 -6.69
CA SER A 26 8.47 -10.26 -7.00
C SER A 26 9.56 -11.23 -6.55
N ALA A 27 9.47 -11.80 -5.36
CA ALA A 27 10.45 -12.77 -4.89
C ALA A 27 10.50 -14.04 -5.75
N ILE A 28 9.35 -14.51 -6.26
CA ILE A 28 9.26 -15.70 -7.10
C ILE A 28 9.72 -15.44 -8.53
N GLY A 29 9.30 -14.33 -9.14
CA GLY A 29 9.36 -14.14 -10.59
C GLY A 29 10.22 -13.00 -11.10
N ASP A 30 10.48 -11.95 -10.31
CA ASP A 30 11.25 -10.80 -10.78
C ASP A 30 12.76 -11.14 -10.83
N PRO A 31 13.38 -11.17 -12.03
CA PRO A 31 14.80 -11.48 -12.15
C PRO A 31 15.70 -10.46 -11.45
N ASN A 32 15.22 -9.23 -11.24
CA ASN A 32 15.96 -8.14 -10.62
C ASN A 32 15.70 -8.00 -9.10
N PHE A 33 14.93 -8.91 -8.50
CA PHE A 33 14.61 -8.86 -7.07
C PHE A 33 15.84 -9.10 -6.21
N SER A 34 16.16 -8.13 -5.34
CA SER A 34 17.37 -8.11 -4.51
C SER A 34 17.12 -7.92 -3.01
N LYS A 35 15.84 -7.81 -2.59
CA LYS A 35 15.51 -7.54 -1.17
C LYS A 35 15.74 -8.72 -0.23
N LEU A 36 15.83 -9.93 -0.77
CA LEU A 36 16.15 -11.16 -0.05
C LEU A 36 17.10 -11.99 -0.90
N GLU A 37 18.05 -12.67 -0.26
CA GLU A 37 18.86 -13.68 -0.92
C GLU A 37 18.00 -14.93 -1.19
N ILE A 38 17.78 -15.25 -2.45
CA ILE A 38 17.04 -16.44 -2.89
C ILE A 38 18.02 -17.44 -3.49
N LYS A 39 18.44 -18.43 -2.69
CA LYS A 39 19.45 -19.42 -3.10
C LYS A 39 19.00 -20.29 -4.29
N ASN A 40 17.72 -20.65 -4.34
CA ASN A 40 17.15 -21.54 -5.36
C ASN A 40 15.86 -20.99 -5.93
N ARG A 41 15.95 -19.91 -6.72
CA ARG A 41 14.77 -19.38 -7.40
C ARG A 41 14.28 -20.38 -8.45
N PRO A 42 12.99 -20.79 -8.41
CA PRO A 42 12.46 -21.71 -9.41
C PRO A 42 12.44 -21.04 -10.78
N GLN A 43 12.87 -21.77 -11.80
CA GLN A 43 12.71 -21.35 -13.20
C GLN A 43 11.33 -21.80 -13.68
N LEU A 44 10.33 -20.92 -13.50
CA LEU A 44 8.96 -21.19 -13.91
C LEU A 44 8.83 -21.11 -15.42
N LYS A 45 8.03 -22.02 -16.02
CA LYS A 45 7.64 -21.93 -17.42
C LYS A 45 6.66 -20.78 -17.65
N ASN A 46 5.70 -20.63 -16.71
CA ASN A 46 4.69 -19.58 -16.75
C ASN A 46 4.45 -19.05 -15.34
N LEU A 47 4.36 -17.74 -15.21
CA LEU A 47 3.91 -17.06 -14.02
C LEU A 47 2.69 -16.21 -14.39
N VAL A 48 1.54 -16.54 -13.84
CA VAL A 48 0.25 -15.93 -14.19
C VAL A 48 -0.43 -15.40 -12.95
N GLY A 49 -0.98 -14.21 -13.03
CA GLY A 49 -1.80 -13.58 -11.99
C GLY A 49 -3.25 -13.44 -12.39
N MET A 50 -4.13 -13.33 -11.40
CA MET A 50 -5.55 -13.04 -11.66
C MET A 50 -5.73 -11.62 -12.20
N VAL A 51 -5.00 -10.66 -11.67
CA VAL A 51 -5.09 -9.23 -12.01
C VAL A 51 -3.70 -8.64 -12.26
N GLU A 52 -3.65 -7.45 -12.81
CA GLU A 52 -2.42 -6.65 -12.86
C GLU A 52 -2.06 -6.15 -11.45
N TYR A 53 -0.87 -6.54 -10.99
CA TYR A 53 -0.40 -6.17 -9.65
C TYR A 53 0.38 -4.84 -9.64
N SER A 54 1.21 -4.59 -10.64
CA SER A 54 1.87 -3.31 -10.93
C SER A 54 2.50 -3.35 -12.33
N ASP A 55 2.90 -2.18 -12.85
CA ASP A 55 3.60 -2.07 -14.12
C ASP A 55 4.87 -2.94 -14.16
N ASN A 56 5.62 -3.00 -13.05
CA ASN A 56 6.80 -3.87 -12.96
C ASN A 56 6.44 -5.36 -13.09
N HIS A 57 5.35 -5.81 -12.45
CA HIS A 57 4.93 -7.22 -12.54
C HIS A 57 4.55 -7.62 -13.96
N ASN A 58 4.00 -6.70 -14.75
CA ASN A 58 3.65 -6.95 -16.15
C ASN A 58 4.87 -7.22 -17.03
N THR A 59 6.09 -6.95 -16.57
CA THR A 59 7.33 -7.23 -17.31
C THR A 59 7.78 -8.70 -17.24
N PHE A 60 7.37 -9.44 -16.21
CA PHE A 60 7.81 -10.82 -15.97
C PHE A 60 6.69 -11.83 -15.74
N MET A 61 5.43 -11.41 -15.70
CA MET A 61 4.28 -12.30 -15.54
C MET A 61 3.11 -11.90 -16.45
N SER A 62 2.25 -12.88 -16.73
CA SER A 62 1.01 -12.68 -17.49
C SER A 62 -0.18 -12.46 -16.56
N THR A 63 -1.25 -11.84 -17.07
CA THR A 63 -2.47 -11.54 -16.31
C THR A 63 -3.70 -12.11 -17.01
N CYS A 64 -4.59 -12.76 -16.24
CA CYS A 64 -5.86 -13.29 -16.77
C CYS A 64 -6.87 -12.18 -17.02
N TYR A 65 -7.02 -11.27 -16.07
CA TYR A 65 -8.00 -10.19 -16.09
C TYR A 65 -7.28 -8.84 -15.99
N PRO A 66 -6.94 -8.22 -17.13
CA PRO A 66 -6.32 -6.89 -17.16
C PRO A 66 -7.21 -5.89 -16.42
N LYS A 67 -6.61 -5.00 -15.68
CA LYS A 67 -7.33 -4.00 -14.91
C LYS A 67 -7.92 -2.96 -15.85
N PRO A 68 -9.26 -2.78 -15.88
CA PRO A 68 -9.83 -1.69 -16.64
C PRO A 68 -9.34 -0.36 -16.06
N ARG A 69 -8.95 0.57 -16.92
CA ARG A 69 -8.58 1.92 -16.48
C ARG A 69 -9.80 2.61 -15.90
N ILE A 70 -9.81 2.83 -14.60
CA ILE A 70 -10.81 3.64 -13.92
C ILE A 70 -10.56 5.10 -14.29
N LYS A 71 -11.60 5.79 -14.73
CA LYS A 71 -11.59 7.23 -15.06
C LYS A 71 -12.51 7.96 -14.10
N ASN A 72 -12.35 9.26 -14.04
CA ASN A 72 -13.20 10.14 -13.21
C ASN A 72 -13.07 9.87 -11.71
N THR A 73 -11.84 9.52 -11.27
CA THR A 73 -11.55 9.43 -9.84
C THR A 73 -11.64 10.80 -9.17
N LEU A 74 -11.85 10.83 -7.85
CA LEU A 74 -11.86 12.09 -7.10
C LEU A 74 -10.59 12.92 -7.36
N GLY A 75 -9.43 12.27 -7.36
CA GLY A 75 -8.16 12.94 -7.64
C GLY A 75 -8.07 13.55 -9.03
N GLU A 76 -8.61 12.87 -10.06
CA GLU A 76 -8.66 13.40 -11.42
C GLU A 76 -9.56 14.65 -11.50
N TRP A 77 -10.73 14.65 -10.86
CA TRP A 77 -11.62 15.81 -10.83
C TRP A 77 -11.00 17.01 -10.13
N VAL A 78 -10.33 16.81 -9.00
CA VAL A 78 -9.60 17.88 -8.29
C VAL A 78 -8.49 18.45 -9.17
N SER A 79 -7.75 17.57 -9.87
CA SER A 79 -6.69 17.95 -10.81
C SER A 79 -7.22 18.73 -12.01
N LEU A 80 -8.32 18.27 -12.62
CA LEU A 80 -8.98 18.97 -13.74
C LEU A 80 -9.49 20.36 -13.35
N ALA A 81 -9.95 20.50 -12.11
CA ALA A 81 -10.36 21.78 -11.54
C ALA A 81 -9.17 22.69 -11.17
N LYS A 82 -7.92 22.26 -11.45
CA LYS A 82 -6.67 22.97 -11.12
C LYS A 82 -6.52 23.25 -9.61
N LYS A 83 -7.07 22.36 -8.79
CA LYS A 83 -7.04 22.41 -7.34
C LYS A 83 -5.87 21.61 -6.78
N LYS A 84 -5.39 22.02 -5.60
CA LYS A 84 -4.30 21.35 -4.88
C LYS A 84 -4.86 20.26 -3.99
N GLN A 85 -4.20 19.08 -4.00
CA GLN A 85 -4.59 17.97 -3.13
C GLN A 85 -3.38 17.37 -2.43
N PHE A 86 -3.59 16.85 -1.23
CA PHE A 86 -2.57 16.24 -0.40
C PHE A 86 -3.00 14.84 0.05
N ARG A 87 -2.09 13.87 -0.05
CA ARG A 87 -2.31 12.48 0.37
C ARG A 87 -1.33 12.14 1.48
N LEU A 88 -1.85 11.67 2.60
CA LEU A 88 -1.07 11.43 3.80
C LEU A 88 -1.47 10.12 4.45
N ALA A 89 -0.54 9.21 4.62
CA ALA A 89 -0.65 8.05 5.49
C ALA A 89 0.74 7.47 5.75
N GLU A 90 0.91 6.81 6.88
CA GLU A 90 2.11 6.04 7.13
C GLU A 90 2.20 4.80 6.22
N THR A 91 3.39 4.18 6.12
CA THR A 91 3.74 3.13 5.14
C THR A 91 2.64 2.07 4.94
N GLU A 92 2.03 1.56 6.01
CA GLU A 92 1.04 0.47 5.93
C GLU A 92 -0.27 0.89 5.23
N LYS A 93 -0.62 2.17 5.26
CA LYS A 93 -1.87 2.69 4.68
C LYS A 93 -1.66 3.65 3.52
N TYR A 94 -0.42 3.95 3.15
CA TYR A 94 -0.11 4.83 2.03
C TYR A 94 -0.73 4.39 0.69
N PRO A 95 -0.71 3.11 0.30
CA PRO A 95 -1.37 2.68 -0.93
C PRO A 95 -2.88 2.93 -0.94
N HIS A 96 -3.53 2.97 0.22
CA HIS A 96 -4.97 3.16 0.31
C HIS A 96 -5.38 4.59 -0.05
N VAL A 97 -4.58 5.58 0.33
CA VAL A 97 -4.83 7.00 0.01
C VAL A 97 -4.22 7.45 -1.32
N THR A 98 -3.44 6.61 -1.98
CA THR A 98 -2.76 6.90 -3.25
C THR A 98 -3.19 5.93 -4.36
N PHE A 99 -2.54 4.80 -4.48
CA PHE A 99 -2.76 3.82 -5.54
C PHE A 99 -4.23 3.38 -5.67
N PHE A 100 -4.85 2.94 -4.57
CA PHE A 100 -6.23 2.45 -4.63
C PHE A 100 -7.23 3.59 -4.88
N LEU A 101 -7.05 4.72 -4.20
CA LEU A 101 -7.94 5.87 -4.37
C LEU A 101 -7.85 6.49 -5.78
N ASN A 102 -6.68 6.39 -6.41
CA ASN A 102 -6.43 6.84 -7.78
C ASN A 102 -6.73 5.75 -8.83
N GLY A 103 -7.57 4.76 -8.49
CA GLY A 103 -8.00 3.74 -9.44
C GLY A 103 -6.89 2.81 -9.94
N GLY A 104 -5.81 2.65 -9.15
CA GLY A 104 -4.66 1.84 -9.48
C GLY A 104 -3.56 2.58 -10.24
N ASN A 105 -3.63 3.90 -10.29
CA ASN A 105 -2.57 4.73 -10.85
C ASN A 105 -1.53 5.04 -9.75
N GLU A 106 -0.27 4.66 -9.99
CA GLU A 106 0.83 4.89 -9.04
C GLU A 106 1.39 6.32 -9.11
N LYS A 107 1.27 6.96 -10.26
CA LYS A 107 1.81 8.31 -10.48
C LYS A 107 0.93 9.36 -9.81
N PRO A 108 1.52 10.34 -9.12
CA PRO A 108 0.77 11.48 -8.63
C PRO A 108 0.06 12.23 -9.77
N LEU A 109 -1.14 12.71 -9.49
CA LEU A 109 -1.88 13.55 -10.41
C LEU A 109 -1.35 15.01 -10.35
N THR A 110 -1.67 15.80 -11.35
CA THR A 110 -1.31 17.24 -11.34
C THR A 110 -1.92 17.93 -10.12
N GLY A 111 -1.10 18.62 -9.33
CA GLY A 111 -1.54 19.27 -8.09
C GLY A 111 -1.63 18.33 -6.88
N GLU A 112 -1.26 17.04 -7.03
CA GLU A 112 -1.22 16.07 -5.93
C GLU A 112 0.16 16.01 -5.29
N ALA A 113 0.24 16.43 -4.03
CA ALA A 113 1.40 16.21 -3.16
C ALA A 113 1.15 15.01 -2.24
N ARG A 114 2.23 14.37 -1.81
CA ARG A 114 2.19 13.15 -0.98
C ARG A 114 3.19 13.22 0.16
N ASN A 115 2.81 12.71 1.33
CA ASN A 115 3.73 12.46 2.43
C ASN A 115 3.46 11.06 3.01
N MET A 116 4.53 10.35 3.35
CA MET A 116 4.48 8.99 3.86
C MET A 116 5.45 8.83 5.04
N PRO A 117 5.03 9.18 6.27
CA PRO A 117 5.77 8.80 7.46
C PRO A 117 6.01 7.28 7.50
N HIS A 118 7.17 6.85 7.96
CA HIS A 118 7.46 5.43 8.04
C HIS A 118 6.75 4.79 9.22
N SER A 119 6.08 3.67 8.99
CA SER A 119 5.54 2.85 10.07
C SER A 119 6.66 2.28 10.94
N PRO A 120 6.45 2.11 12.27
CA PRO A 120 7.47 1.64 13.17
C PRO A 120 7.94 0.23 12.82
N LYS A 121 9.25 -0.02 12.97
CA LYS A 121 9.87 -1.32 12.73
C LYS A 121 9.74 -2.21 13.96
N VAL A 122 8.56 -2.76 14.19
CA VAL A 122 8.24 -3.69 15.29
C VAL A 122 7.77 -5.03 14.74
N ALA A 123 7.84 -6.09 15.53
CA ALA A 123 7.39 -7.42 15.11
C ALA A 123 5.87 -7.44 14.87
N THR A 124 5.10 -6.83 15.77
CA THR A 124 3.65 -6.65 15.69
C THR A 124 3.28 -5.27 16.25
N TYR A 125 2.22 -4.66 15.74
CA TYR A 125 1.89 -3.26 16.06
C TYR A 125 1.25 -3.06 17.45
N ASP A 126 0.86 -4.12 18.15
CA ASP A 126 0.48 -4.05 19.57
C ASP A 126 1.66 -3.67 20.48
N LEU A 127 2.90 -3.85 20.04
CA LEU A 127 4.09 -3.39 20.75
C LEU A 127 4.32 -1.88 20.65
N LYS A 128 3.68 -1.22 19.69
CA LYS A 128 3.69 0.25 19.52
C LYS A 128 2.35 0.72 18.95
N PRO A 129 1.28 0.78 19.78
CA PRO A 129 -0.09 1.05 19.32
C PRO A 129 -0.28 2.43 18.71
N GLU A 130 0.47 3.44 19.16
CA GLU A 130 0.46 4.77 18.59
C GLU A 130 1.04 4.83 17.17
N MET A 131 1.78 3.78 16.76
CA MET A 131 2.43 3.70 15.44
C MET A 131 3.16 5.01 15.09
N SER A 132 2.85 5.63 13.96
CA SER A 132 3.40 6.92 13.53
C SER A 132 2.31 8.01 13.50
N SER A 133 1.31 7.91 14.38
CA SER A 133 0.18 8.87 14.40
C SER A 133 0.61 10.29 14.71
N GLU A 134 1.67 10.51 15.49
CA GLU A 134 2.17 11.85 15.80
C GLU A 134 2.72 12.52 14.52
N GLU A 135 3.61 11.85 13.79
CA GLU A 135 4.18 12.36 12.54
C GLU A 135 3.11 12.57 11.46
N VAL A 136 2.09 11.69 11.43
CA VAL A 136 0.94 11.86 10.53
C VAL A 136 0.15 13.10 10.94
N THR A 137 -0.08 13.31 12.25
CA THR A 137 -0.82 14.47 12.75
C THR A 137 -0.09 15.78 12.46
N GLU A 138 1.22 15.83 12.70
CA GLU A 138 2.04 17.03 12.40
C GLU A 138 1.96 17.36 10.90
N ALA A 139 2.19 16.38 10.04
CA ALA A 139 2.09 16.59 8.59
C ALA A 139 0.67 16.98 8.13
N LEU A 140 -0.37 16.52 8.85
CA LEU A 140 -1.75 16.89 8.56
C LEU A 140 -2.04 18.35 8.93
N VAL A 141 -1.59 18.79 10.09
CA VAL A 141 -1.70 20.20 10.52
C VAL A 141 -0.98 21.12 9.55
N ASP A 142 0.27 20.80 9.19
CA ASP A 142 1.04 21.56 8.19
C ASP A 142 0.32 21.64 6.85
N ALA A 143 -0.31 20.55 6.41
CA ALA A 143 -1.07 20.51 5.17
C ALA A 143 -2.33 21.39 5.23
N ILE A 144 -3.04 21.39 6.37
CA ILE A 144 -4.21 22.26 6.60
C ILE A 144 -3.79 23.74 6.50
N GLU A 145 -2.67 24.12 7.12
CA GLU A 145 -2.15 25.48 7.09
C GLU A 145 -1.59 25.88 5.70
N SER A 146 -1.20 24.89 4.87
CA SER A 146 -0.65 25.11 3.54
C SER A 146 -1.67 25.33 2.41
N ASN A 147 -2.94 25.53 2.74
CA ASN A 147 -4.03 25.82 1.80
C ASN A 147 -4.19 24.79 0.67
N TYR A 148 -4.19 23.51 0.98
CA TYR A 148 -4.69 22.48 0.06
C TYR A 148 -6.22 22.52 -0.03
N ASP A 149 -6.77 22.35 -1.23
CA ASP A 149 -8.21 22.31 -1.46
C ASP A 149 -8.83 20.97 -1.04
N LEU A 150 -8.05 19.89 -1.10
CA LEU A 150 -8.42 18.54 -0.65
C LEU A 150 -7.25 17.90 0.09
N ILE A 151 -7.52 17.41 1.29
CA ILE A 151 -6.57 16.58 2.05
C ILE A 151 -7.24 15.24 2.31
N VAL A 152 -6.53 14.15 2.00
CA VAL A 152 -6.95 12.79 2.31
C VAL A 152 -5.89 12.14 3.17
N THR A 153 -6.25 11.78 4.37
CA THR A 153 -5.37 11.07 5.32
C THR A 153 -5.98 9.76 5.79
N ASN A 154 -5.13 8.87 6.25
CA ASN A 154 -5.53 7.63 6.92
C ASN A 154 -4.61 7.39 8.11
N TYR A 155 -5.19 7.24 9.29
CA TYR A 155 -4.51 6.74 10.48
C TYR A 155 -4.55 5.22 10.48
N ALA A 156 -3.38 4.58 10.45
CA ALA A 156 -3.27 3.13 10.33
C ALA A 156 -3.58 2.37 11.61
N ASN A 157 -3.50 3.04 12.76
CA ASN A 157 -3.47 2.45 14.09
C ASN A 157 -4.63 1.49 14.39
N PRO A 158 -5.92 1.88 14.28
CA PRO A 158 -7.01 1.01 14.72
C PRO A 158 -7.08 -0.29 13.90
N ASP A 159 -6.80 -0.20 12.59
CA ASP A 159 -6.80 -1.36 11.72
C ASP A 159 -5.59 -2.27 11.97
N MET A 160 -4.39 -1.71 11.94
CA MET A 160 -3.16 -2.50 12.05
C MET A 160 -2.99 -3.14 13.43
N VAL A 161 -3.29 -2.41 14.49
CA VAL A 161 -3.25 -2.91 15.87
C VAL A 161 -4.40 -3.88 16.12
N GLY A 162 -5.60 -3.57 15.60
CA GLY A 162 -6.77 -4.45 15.70
C GLY A 162 -6.53 -5.86 15.16
N HIS A 163 -5.74 -5.97 14.08
CA HIS A 163 -5.35 -7.27 13.53
C HIS A 163 -4.51 -8.15 14.47
N THR A 164 -3.92 -7.59 15.53
CA THR A 164 -3.16 -8.38 16.52
C THR A 164 -4.06 -9.11 17.51
N GLY A 165 -5.33 -8.70 17.65
CA GLY A 165 -6.28 -9.26 18.60
C GLY A 165 -6.05 -8.81 20.05
N ASN A 166 -5.15 -7.86 20.32
CA ASN A 166 -4.87 -7.32 21.64
C ASN A 166 -5.79 -6.11 21.92
N LEU A 167 -6.79 -6.29 22.79
CA LEU A 167 -7.79 -5.26 23.09
C LEU A 167 -7.16 -4.01 23.74
N ASP A 168 -6.26 -4.18 24.69
CA ASP A 168 -5.63 -3.05 25.39
C ASP A 168 -4.79 -2.20 24.44
N ALA A 169 -4.10 -2.84 23.51
CA ALA A 169 -3.37 -2.15 22.46
C ALA A 169 -4.32 -1.43 21.48
N ALA A 170 -5.44 -2.06 21.11
CA ALA A 170 -6.43 -1.45 20.23
C ALA A 170 -7.08 -0.19 20.85
N ILE A 171 -7.34 -0.20 22.16
CA ILE A 171 -7.80 0.98 22.90
C ILE A 171 -6.78 2.12 22.79
N LYS A 172 -5.50 1.87 23.08
CA LYS A 172 -4.42 2.86 22.96
C LYS A 172 -4.27 3.38 21.52
N ALA A 173 -4.47 2.52 20.54
CA ALA A 173 -4.44 2.91 19.13
C ALA A 173 -5.57 3.91 18.79
N CYS A 174 -6.78 3.67 19.28
CA CYS A 174 -7.90 4.59 19.13
C CYS A 174 -7.67 5.91 19.87
N GLU A 175 -7.16 5.87 21.10
CA GLU A 175 -6.82 7.08 21.88
C GLU A 175 -5.76 7.94 21.19
N ALA A 176 -4.75 7.31 20.53
CA ALA A 176 -3.76 8.04 19.76
C ALA A 176 -4.36 8.76 18.55
N VAL A 177 -5.31 8.12 17.84
CA VAL A 177 -6.04 8.75 16.73
C VAL A 177 -6.95 9.87 17.23
N ASP A 178 -7.69 9.65 18.32
CA ASP A 178 -8.57 10.66 18.92
C ASP A 178 -7.79 11.93 19.31
N LYS A 179 -6.62 11.76 19.91
CA LYS A 179 -5.69 12.87 20.20
C LYS A 179 -5.28 13.64 18.94
N GLY A 180 -4.96 12.92 17.86
CA GLY A 180 -4.61 13.54 16.56
C GLY A 180 -5.78 14.31 15.95
N ILE A 181 -7.01 13.78 16.04
CA ILE A 181 -8.22 14.46 15.57
C ILE A 181 -8.51 15.72 16.41
N GLY A 182 -8.24 15.69 17.71
CA GLY A 182 -8.43 16.81 18.60
C GLY A 182 -7.52 18.01 18.30
N ARG A 183 -6.34 17.79 17.71
CA ARG A 183 -5.40 18.83 17.25
C ARG A 183 -5.84 19.44 15.94
#